data_67d010f932fb9dcb8cbfab9442051c84
#
_entry.id   67d010f932fb9dcb8cbfab9442051c84
#
_cell.length_a   1.000
_cell.length_b   1.000
_cell.length_c   1.000
_cell.angle_alpha   90.00
_cell.angle_beta   90.00
_cell.angle_gamma   90.00
#
_symmetry.space_group_name_H-M   'P 1'
#
loop_
_entity.id
_entity.type
_entity.pdbx_description
1 polymer ?
#
loop_
_entity_poly.entity_id
_entity_poly.type
_entity_poly.pdbx_seq_one_letter_code
_entity_poly.pdbx_strand_id
1 'polypeptide(L)'
;MLALAAGVVGVGAMVGPVPTNEYVIDIGPVSMPANGGHGDIAQPAPLALKLPVDGWVRGIAYEFVDEKGEQLPTRMLHHLNLIVPDHRELFSQIMLRIGAAGPETKPYGLPWFLGYRVRPGDSLLVTAMLHNPTPKEYQSVRLRVRLEMTPATPWVRPLAIQPVYLDVMPPAGGHAFDLPPGRSVKSWEGRPAVAARLLAAGSHLHQYGTGLRLEDVSTGKLIWEARPKVNDKGEVVGMPIRYFLPFGVRLSPDHTYRLTAEYENPTGKVLPGGGMGALGGIVLPASGSEWPGVVRSDSVYRHDVWVTTGPGSSHHGASQHGSSHHGGSEESGHHQVEGDGR
;
A
#
# COMPACT_ATOMS: atom_id res chain seq x y z
N MET A 1 -16.23 48.98 48.53
CA MET A 1 -16.36 48.30 47.26
C MET A 1 -14.98 48.20 46.62
N LEU A 2 -14.29 47.06 46.83
CA LEU A 2 -13.01 46.78 46.20
C LEU A 2 -13.28 45.89 44.97
N ALA A 3 -12.89 46.34 43.78
CA ALA A 3 -12.93 45.56 42.56
C ALA A 3 -11.59 44.78 42.41
N LEU A 4 -11.64 43.47 42.50
CA LEU A 4 -10.51 42.59 42.11
C LEU A 4 -10.49 42.46 40.60
N ALA A 5 -9.45 42.98 39.94
CA ALA A 5 -9.15 42.72 38.57
C ALA A 5 -8.35 41.42 38.51
N ALA A 6 -8.96 40.34 38.01
CA ALA A 6 -8.28 39.09 37.69
C ALA A 6 -7.55 39.22 36.35
N GLY A 7 -6.22 39.35 36.41
CA GLY A 7 -5.37 39.32 35.25
C GLY A 7 -5.26 37.88 34.71
N VAL A 8 -5.81 37.63 33.52
CA VAL A 8 -5.56 36.41 32.76
C VAL A 8 -4.17 36.51 32.14
N VAL A 9 -3.20 35.82 32.73
CA VAL A 9 -1.88 35.63 32.12
C VAL A 9 -2.06 34.59 31.00
N GLY A 10 -2.17 35.07 29.77
CA GLY A 10 -2.12 34.21 28.58
C GLY A 10 -0.70 33.66 28.40
N VAL A 11 -0.50 32.40 28.75
CA VAL A 11 0.72 31.67 28.36
C VAL A 11 0.61 31.38 26.87
N GLY A 12 1.03 32.32 26.04
CA GLY A 12 1.29 32.14 24.64
C GLY A 12 2.53 31.25 24.48
N ALA A 13 2.38 29.93 24.45
CA ALA A 13 3.45 29.07 24.02
C ALA A 13 3.79 29.44 22.58
N MET A 14 4.92 30.13 22.36
CA MET A 14 5.52 30.25 21.03
C MET A 14 5.97 28.83 20.60
N VAL A 15 5.13 28.12 19.86
CA VAL A 15 5.51 26.92 19.19
C VAL A 15 6.36 27.35 18.00
N GLY A 16 7.67 27.40 18.19
CA GLY A 16 8.61 27.56 17.08
C GLY A 16 8.44 26.42 16.07
N PRO A 17 8.97 26.55 14.85
CA PRO A 17 8.87 25.49 13.85
C PRO A 17 9.47 24.19 14.43
N VAL A 18 8.70 23.09 14.32
CA VAL A 18 9.17 21.77 14.74
C VAL A 18 10.34 21.37 13.85
N PRO A 19 11.50 20.98 14.40
CA PRO A 19 12.63 20.54 13.59
C PRO A 19 12.22 19.38 12.67
N THR A 20 12.53 19.51 11.40
CA THR A 20 12.33 18.47 10.40
C THR A 20 13.65 18.13 9.74
N ASN A 21 13.92 16.82 9.59
CA ASN A 21 15.05 16.29 8.84
C ASN A 21 14.51 15.38 7.77
N GLU A 22 15.29 15.19 6.72
CA GLU A 22 14.99 14.19 5.70
C GLU A 22 15.93 12.99 5.84
N TYR A 23 15.37 11.80 5.71
CA TYR A 23 16.13 10.58 5.49
C TYR A 23 15.90 10.11 4.07
N VAL A 24 17.00 10.01 3.27
CA VAL A 24 16.94 9.73 1.85
C VAL A 24 17.34 8.29 1.58
N ILE A 25 16.57 7.61 0.74
CA ILE A 25 16.79 6.22 0.30
C ILE A 25 16.79 6.21 -1.22
N ASP A 26 17.89 5.76 -1.83
CA ASP A 26 18.01 5.61 -3.29
C ASP A 26 17.84 4.13 -3.67
N ILE A 27 16.98 3.84 -4.64
CA ILE A 27 16.74 2.53 -5.23
C ILE A 27 17.22 2.54 -6.68
N GLY A 28 17.91 1.52 -7.09
CA GLY A 28 18.53 1.43 -8.41
C GLY A 28 20.06 1.55 -8.35
N PRO A 29 20.74 1.81 -9.49
CA PRO A 29 20.16 2.24 -10.78
C PRO A 29 19.43 1.12 -11.53
N VAL A 30 18.47 1.51 -12.37
CA VAL A 30 17.67 0.61 -13.22
C VAL A 30 17.69 1.13 -14.65
N SER A 31 17.87 0.23 -15.63
CA SER A 31 17.67 0.55 -17.04
C SER A 31 16.20 0.43 -17.39
N MET A 32 15.67 1.41 -18.11
CA MET A 32 14.25 1.51 -18.45
C MET A 32 14.07 1.79 -19.95
N PRO A 33 13.67 0.76 -20.74
CA PRO A 33 13.38 0.92 -22.17
C PRO A 33 12.30 1.97 -22.43
N ALA A 34 12.34 2.58 -23.63
CA ALA A 34 11.32 3.54 -24.04
C ALA A 34 9.97 2.87 -24.29
N ASN A 35 8.87 3.63 -24.12
CA ASN A 35 7.48 3.22 -24.43
C ASN A 35 7.02 1.95 -23.68
N GLY A 36 7.57 1.68 -22.50
CA GLY A 36 7.15 0.56 -21.65
C GLY A 36 5.71 0.73 -21.17
N GLY A 37 4.91 -0.33 -21.33
CA GLY A 37 3.55 -0.43 -20.83
C GLY A 37 3.47 -1.19 -19.51
N HIS A 38 2.24 -1.55 -19.09
CA HIS A 38 2.00 -2.38 -17.91
C HIS A 38 2.63 -3.80 -17.98
N GLY A 39 3.00 -4.26 -19.19
CA GLY A 39 3.72 -5.52 -19.37
C GLY A 39 5.24 -5.40 -19.21
N ASP A 40 5.79 -4.19 -19.22
CA ASP A 40 7.24 -3.91 -19.23
C ASP A 40 7.67 -3.30 -17.88
N ILE A 41 7.27 -3.95 -16.79
CA ILE A 41 7.57 -3.47 -15.44
C ILE A 41 8.98 -3.88 -15.05
N ALA A 42 9.83 -2.89 -14.77
CA ALA A 42 11.10 -3.09 -14.12
C ALA A 42 10.89 -3.15 -12.60
N GLN A 43 11.38 -4.22 -11.99
CA GLN A 43 11.27 -4.43 -10.55
C GLN A 43 12.69 -4.56 -9.97
N PRO A 44 13.23 -3.47 -9.38
CA PRO A 44 14.48 -3.55 -8.65
C PRO A 44 14.39 -4.56 -7.51
N ALA A 45 15.52 -5.19 -7.16
CA ALA A 45 15.56 -6.05 -5.99
C ALA A 45 15.09 -5.29 -4.74
N PRO A 46 14.27 -5.92 -3.87
CA PRO A 46 13.85 -5.31 -2.62
C PRO A 46 15.06 -4.82 -1.79
N LEU A 47 15.02 -3.57 -1.34
CA LEU A 47 16.07 -2.97 -0.53
C LEU A 47 15.74 -3.14 0.95
N ALA A 48 16.48 -4.00 1.63
CA ALA A 48 16.39 -4.16 3.09
C ALA A 48 17.46 -3.32 3.78
N LEU A 49 17.07 -2.51 4.75
CA LEU A 49 17.99 -1.65 5.49
C LEU A 49 17.58 -1.55 6.98
N LYS A 50 18.52 -1.09 7.80
CA LYS A 50 18.27 -0.68 9.17
C LYS A 50 18.28 0.83 9.24
N LEU A 51 17.22 1.41 9.83
CA LEU A 51 17.14 2.85 10.00
C LEU A 51 18.17 3.30 11.04
N PRO A 52 19.03 4.30 10.73
CA PRO A 52 20.02 4.82 11.70
C PRO A 52 19.44 5.96 12.54
N VAL A 53 18.16 6.29 12.39
CA VAL A 53 17.52 7.51 12.90
C VAL A 53 16.63 7.23 14.09
N ASP A 54 16.54 8.20 15.01
CA ASP A 54 15.62 8.23 16.15
C ASP A 54 14.62 9.38 15.99
N GLY A 55 13.33 9.05 15.83
CA GLY A 55 12.32 10.08 15.58
C GLY A 55 10.98 9.54 15.13
N TRP A 56 10.27 10.38 14.42
CA TRP A 56 8.97 10.08 13.85
C TRP A 56 8.96 10.36 12.36
N VAL A 57 8.58 9.37 11.55
CA VAL A 57 8.25 9.57 10.13
C VAL A 57 6.92 10.28 10.05
N ARG A 58 6.90 11.42 9.33
CA ARG A 58 5.72 12.26 9.17
C ARG A 58 5.28 12.40 7.74
N GLY A 59 6.18 12.25 6.79
CA GLY A 59 5.85 12.41 5.38
C GLY A 59 6.71 11.55 4.49
N ILE A 60 6.22 11.34 3.27
CA ILE A 60 6.90 10.59 2.24
C ILE A 60 6.79 11.39 0.94
N ALA A 61 7.93 11.56 0.30
CA ALA A 61 8.05 12.09 -1.05
C ALA A 61 8.94 11.16 -1.88
N TYR A 62 8.78 11.19 -3.19
CA TYR A 62 9.64 10.47 -4.09
C TYR A 62 9.91 11.27 -5.35
N GLU A 63 11.04 11.00 -5.97
CA GLU A 63 11.43 11.55 -7.27
C GLU A 63 12.24 10.53 -8.05
N PHE A 64 12.24 10.67 -9.36
CA PHE A 64 13.14 9.93 -10.22
C PHE A 64 14.25 10.85 -10.69
N VAL A 65 15.47 10.34 -10.70
CA VAL A 65 16.65 11.06 -11.21
C VAL A 65 17.45 10.16 -12.15
N ASP A 66 18.03 10.77 -13.16
CA ASP A 66 18.97 10.11 -14.06
C ASP A 66 20.37 10.06 -13.47
N GLU A 67 21.34 9.60 -14.26
CA GLU A 67 22.77 9.51 -13.89
C GLU A 67 23.42 10.88 -13.57
N LYS A 68 22.86 11.97 -14.12
CA LYS A 68 23.32 13.35 -13.89
C LYS A 68 22.59 14.00 -12.72
N GLY A 69 21.60 13.33 -12.13
CA GLY A 69 20.75 13.88 -11.09
C GLY A 69 19.62 14.76 -11.62
N GLU A 70 19.36 14.75 -12.93
CA GLU A 70 18.23 15.46 -13.53
C GLU A 70 16.92 14.75 -13.21
N GLN A 71 15.90 15.53 -12.88
CA GLN A 71 14.60 14.98 -12.50
C GLN A 71 13.87 14.39 -13.71
N LEU A 72 13.32 13.19 -13.53
CA LEU A 72 12.55 12.46 -14.51
C LEU A 72 11.05 12.46 -14.13
N PRO A 73 10.15 12.12 -15.10
CA PRO A 73 8.71 12.12 -14.83
C PRO A 73 8.28 11.14 -13.74
N THR A 74 7.52 11.60 -12.75
CA THR A 74 7.01 10.77 -11.64
C THR A 74 6.05 9.67 -12.09
N ARG A 75 5.44 9.78 -13.28
CA ARG A 75 4.61 8.73 -13.89
C ARG A 75 5.36 7.44 -14.22
N MET A 76 6.69 7.42 -14.04
CA MET A 76 7.50 6.20 -14.12
C MET A 76 7.31 5.29 -12.90
N LEU A 77 6.71 5.76 -11.83
CA LEU A 77 6.33 4.92 -10.70
C LEU A 77 5.06 4.13 -11.04
N HIS A 78 5.11 2.81 -10.85
CA HIS A 78 3.92 1.99 -10.81
C HIS A 78 3.49 1.74 -9.36
N HIS A 79 4.39 1.21 -8.52
CA HIS A 79 4.18 1.08 -7.09
C HIS A 79 5.48 1.30 -6.31
N LEU A 80 5.35 1.89 -5.13
CA LEU A 80 6.37 1.99 -4.10
C LEU A 80 5.76 1.54 -2.78
N ASN A 81 6.44 0.67 -2.04
CA ASN A 81 6.03 0.31 -0.67
C ASN A 81 7.22 0.47 0.28
N LEU A 82 6.93 1.01 1.45
CA LEU A 82 7.82 1.11 2.60
C LEU A 82 7.26 0.21 3.69
N ILE A 83 7.95 -0.85 4.04
CA ILE A 83 7.44 -1.97 4.82
C ILE A 83 8.30 -2.17 6.05
N VAL A 84 7.67 -2.32 7.21
CA VAL A 84 8.32 -2.74 8.46
C VAL A 84 8.02 -4.21 8.68
N PRO A 85 8.98 -5.12 8.40
CA PRO A 85 8.72 -6.56 8.36
C PRO A 85 8.49 -7.18 9.75
N ASP A 86 8.90 -6.51 10.81
CA ASP A 86 8.77 -6.97 12.19
C ASP A 86 7.45 -6.57 12.85
N HIS A 87 6.62 -5.77 12.16
CA HIS A 87 5.28 -5.39 12.59
C HIS A 87 4.24 -5.91 11.61
N ARG A 88 3.01 -6.12 12.07
CA ARG A 88 1.89 -6.57 11.23
C ARG A 88 0.90 -5.44 10.99
N GLU A 89 0.07 -5.62 9.95
CA GLU A 89 -1.09 -4.76 9.69
C GLU A 89 -2.20 -4.94 10.73
N LEU A 90 -3.05 -3.91 10.87
CA LEU A 90 -4.16 -3.92 11.82
C LEU A 90 -5.16 -5.05 11.54
N PHE A 91 -5.49 -5.28 10.26
CA PHE A 91 -6.56 -6.21 9.86
C PHE A 91 -6.06 -7.61 9.45
N SER A 92 -4.76 -7.79 9.26
CA SER A 92 -4.21 -9.05 8.76
C SER A 92 -2.80 -9.32 9.25
N GLN A 93 -2.30 -10.53 9.07
CA GLN A 93 -0.94 -10.94 9.44
C GLN A 93 0.12 -10.57 8.40
N ILE A 94 -0.17 -9.67 7.45
CA ILE A 94 0.85 -9.19 6.51
C ILE A 94 1.76 -8.18 7.20
N MET A 95 2.96 -7.95 6.65
CA MET A 95 3.93 -6.95 7.14
C MET A 95 3.32 -5.54 7.10
N LEU A 96 3.66 -4.69 8.05
CA LEU A 96 3.14 -3.32 8.14
C LEU A 96 3.68 -2.43 7.02
N ARG A 97 2.80 -1.79 6.25
CA ARG A 97 3.14 -0.79 5.24
C ARG A 97 3.08 0.60 5.87
N ILE A 98 4.24 1.20 6.13
CA ILE A 98 4.30 2.55 6.70
C ILE A 98 4.11 3.65 5.64
N GLY A 99 4.18 3.28 4.38
CA GLY A 99 3.92 4.14 3.24
C GLY A 99 3.82 3.37 1.96
N ALA A 100 2.99 3.89 1.06
CA ALA A 100 2.83 3.40 -0.30
C ALA A 100 2.58 4.57 -1.25
N ALA A 101 2.99 4.42 -2.49
CA ALA A 101 2.72 5.38 -3.54
C ALA A 101 2.48 4.69 -4.88
N GLY A 102 1.60 5.28 -5.69
CA GLY A 102 1.39 5.00 -7.10
C GLY A 102 1.62 6.26 -7.94
N PRO A 103 1.41 6.19 -9.25
CA PRO A 103 1.63 7.33 -10.16
C PRO A 103 0.75 8.55 -9.82
N GLU A 104 -0.41 8.33 -9.21
CA GLU A 104 -1.36 9.36 -8.79
C GLU A 104 -1.03 9.97 -7.42
N THR A 105 -0.09 9.37 -6.67
CA THR A 105 0.21 9.76 -5.29
C THR A 105 1.12 10.98 -5.29
N LYS A 106 0.64 12.06 -4.70
CA LYS A 106 1.46 13.25 -4.42
C LYS A 106 2.24 13.10 -3.12
N PRO A 107 3.36 13.81 -2.95
CA PRO A 107 4.02 13.92 -1.65
C PRO A 107 3.00 14.29 -0.57
N TYR A 108 3.04 13.59 0.55
CA TYR A 108 2.13 13.84 1.67
C TYR A 108 2.90 13.93 2.98
N GLY A 109 2.35 14.73 3.90
CA GLY A 109 2.89 14.89 5.25
C GLY A 109 1.77 14.93 6.28
N LEU A 110 2.07 14.41 7.45
CA LEU A 110 1.19 14.45 8.62
C LEU A 110 1.31 15.80 9.33
N PRO A 111 0.26 16.25 10.04
CA PRO A 111 0.36 17.36 10.96
C PRO A 111 1.53 17.16 11.93
N TRP A 112 2.17 18.24 12.35
CA TRP A 112 3.40 18.21 13.16
C TRP A 112 3.28 17.41 14.47
N PHE A 113 2.07 17.26 15.00
CA PHE A 113 1.76 16.52 16.23
C PHE A 113 1.48 15.03 16.03
N LEU A 114 1.57 14.51 14.80
CA LEU A 114 1.41 13.08 14.47
C LEU A 114 2.67 12.54 13.83
N GLY A 115 3.01 11.28 14.09
CA GLY A 115 4.12 10.60 13.41
C GLY A 115 4.18 9.11 13.73
N TYR A 116 4.73 8.34 12.79
CA TYR A 116 5.08 6.95 13.01
C TYR A 116 6.44 6.86 13.70
N ARG A 117 6.50 6.23 14.87
CA ARG A 117 7.72 6.14 15.68
C ARG A 117 8.73 5.18 15.06
N VAL A 118 9.95 5.62 14.86
CA VAL A 118 11.10 4.81 14.44
C VAL A 118 12.27 4.99 15.40
N ARG A 119 13.08 3.94 15.53
CA ARG A 119 14.26 3.89 16.38
C ARG A 119 15.48 3.39 15.59
N PRO A 120 16.70 3.72 16.01
CA PRO A 120 17.90 3.14 15.41
C PRO A 120 17.86 1.61 15.47
N GLY A 121 18.10 0.98 14.32
CA GLY A 121 18.06 -0.47 14.16
C GLY A 121 16.72 -1.04 13.71
N ASP A 122 15.64 -0.24 13.65
CA ASP A 122 14.37 -0.69 13.07
C ASP A 122 14.56 -1.12 11.61
N SER A 123 13.96 -2.25 11.24
CA SER A 123 14.04 -2.77 9.87
C SER A 123 13.11 -2.00 8.95
N LEU A 124 13.59 -1.67 7.78
CA LEU A 124 12.79 -1.16 6.67
C LEU A 124 13.08 -1.96 5.41
N LEU A 125 12.04 -2.42 4.74
CA LEU A 125 12.08 -3.04 3.43
C LEU A 125 11.40 -2.09 2.44
N VAL A 126 12.11 -1.76 1.36
CA VAL A 126 11.57 -0.89 0.31
C VAL A 126 11.45 -1.69 -0.97
N THR A 127 10.26 -1.69 -1.57
CA THR A 127 9.99 -2.32 -2.87
C THR A 127 9.45 -1.31 -3.85
N ALA A 128 9.83 -1.44 -5.11
CA ALA A 128 9.33 -0.57 -6.16
C ALA A 128 9.05 -1.35 -7.44
N MET A 129 8.03 -0.90 -8.16
CA MET A 129 7.70 -1.34 -9.51
C MET A 129 7.67 -0.11 -10.40
N LEU A 130 8.43 -0.16 -11.49
CA LEU A 130 8.70 0.98 -12.35
C LEU A 130 8.35 0.63 -13.80
N HIS A 131 7.88 1.59 -14.55
CA HIS A 131 7.73 1.49 -16.00
C HIS A 131 8.08 2.83 -16.65
N ASN A 132 8.49 2.81 -17.92
CA ASN A 132 8.86 4.02 -18.62
C ASN A 132 7.87 4.32 -19.77
N PRO A 133 6.81 5.11 -19.54
CA PRO A 133 5.83 5.43 -20.58
C PRO A 133 6.30 6.55 -21.51
N THR A 134 7.58 6.96 -21.45
CA THR A 134 8.13 8.01 -22.31
C THR A 134 8.77 7.42 -23.57
N PRO A 135 8.90 8.20 -24.68
CA PRO A 135 9.56 7.73 -25.88
C PRO A 135 11.10 7.70 -25.78
N LYS A 136 11.66 8.08 -24.62
CA LYS A 136 13.10 8.11 -24.38
C LYS A 136 13.49 6.93 -23.50
N GLU A 137 14.55 6.20 -23.88
CA GLU A 137 15.20 5.20 -23.05
C GLU A 137 16.09 5.87 -22.00
N TYR A 138 16.18 5.25 -20.81
CA TYR A 138 17.06 5.70 -19.72
C TYR A 138 17.88 4.51 -19.22
N GLN A 139 19.21 4.65 -19.23
CA GLN A 139 20.14 3.58 -18.84
C GLN A 139 20.37 3.49 -17.33
N SER A 140 20.15 4.56 -16.59
CA SER A 140 20.47 4.63 -15.17
C SER A 140 19.48 5.52 -14.44
N VAL A 141 18.31 4.95 -14.10
CA VAL A 141 17.27 5.62 -13.32
C VAL A 141 17.40 5.24 -11.86
N ARG A 142 17.36 6.22 -10.98
CA ARG A 142 17.23 6.01 -9.54
C ARG A 142 15.89 6.55 -9.06
N LEU A 143 15.20 5.76 -8.27
CA LEU A 143 14.07 6.22 -7.47
C LEU A 143 14.60 6.67 -6.12
N ARG A 144 14.49 7.96 -5.84
CA ARG A 144 14.85 8.59 -4.57
C ARG A 144 13.62 8.77 -3.72
N VAL A 145 13.61 8.13 -2.55
CA VAL A 145 12.54 8.25 -1.56
C VAL A 145 13.04 9.13 -0.41
N ARG A 146 12.24 10.12 -0.02
CA ARG A 146 12.52 11.03 1.09
C ARG A 146 11.52 10.80 2.19
N LEU A 147 12.00 10.43 3.38
CA LEU A 147 11.19 10.37 4.59
C LEU A 147 11.35 11.71 5.33
N GLU A 148 10.25 12.46 5.46
CA GLU A 148 10.22 13.62 6.34
C GLU A 148 10.19 13.14 7.79
N MET A 149 11.14 13.58 8.58
CA MET A 149 11.37 13.12 9.94
C MET A 149 11.29 14.25 10.95
N THR A 150 10.61 14.03 12.07
CA THR A 150 10.79 14.83 13.28
C THR A 150 11.76 14.10 14.20
N PRO A 151 12.96 14.64 14.51
CA PRO A 151 13.90 14.01 15.41
C PRO A 151 13.32 13.82 16.82
N ALA A 152 13.72 12.74 17.49
CA ALA A 152 13.38 12.55 18.88
C ALA A 152 14.13 13.57 19.75
N THR A 153 13.38 14.43 20.43
CA THR A 153 13.93 15.38 21.38
C THR A 153 13.12 15.36 22.68
N PRO A 154 13.66 15.80 23.82
CA PRO A 154 12.90 15.85 25.07
C PRO A 154 11.61 16.67 24.99
N TRP A 155 11.59 17.66 24.08
CA TRP A 155 10.56 18.71 24.00
C TRP A 155 9.51 18.46 22.91
N VAL A 156 9.85 17.68 21.87
CA VAL A 156 8.96 17.41 20.74
C VAL A 156 8.63 15.92 20.71
N ARG A 157 7.39 15.59 21.03
CA ARG A 157 6.88 14.22 21.05
C ARG A 157 5.56 14.16 20.27
N PRO A 158 5.62 13.96 18.96
CA PRO A 158 4.41 13.66 18.19
C PRO A 158 3.64 12.51 18.80
N LEU A 159 2.34 12.55 18.69
CA LEU A 159 1.47 11.43 19.04
C LEU A 159 1.79 10.26 18.09
N ALA A 160 2.19 9.13 18.66
CA ALA A 160 2.56 7.94 17.90
C ALA A 160 1.33 7.33 17.26
N ILE A 161 1.25 7.41 15.94
CA ILE A 161 0.22 6.75 15.13
C ILE A 161 0.76 5.44 14.57
N GLN A 162 -0.16 4.60 14.12
CA GLN A 162 0.16 3.44 13.30
C GLN A 162 -0.47 3.61 11.91
N PRO A 163 0.25 3.29 10.83
CA PRO A 163 -0.35 3.16 9.53
C PRO A 163 -1.35 2.00 9.52
N VAL A 164 -2.26 2.03 8.57
CA VAL A 164 -3.18 0.93 8.30
C VAL A 164 -3.34 0.76 6.80
N TYR A 165 -3.26 -0.48 6.36
CA TYR A 165 -3.53 -0.90 5.00
C TYR A 165 -4.64 -1.95 4.99
N LEU A 166 -5.56 -1.82 4.06
CA LEU A 166 -6.63 -2.78 3.83
C LEU A 166 -6.87 -2.90 2.32
N ASP A 167 -6.91 -4.13 1.82
CA ASP A 167 -7.12 -4.45 0.41
C ASP A 167 -8.51 -5.06 0.20
N VAL A 168 -9.07 -4.92 -1.00
CA VAL A 168 -10.30 -5.62 -1.40
C VAL A 168 -10.05 -7.08 -1.76
N MET A 169 -8.78 -7.48 -1.81
CA MET A 169 -8.35 -8.85 -2.00
C MET A 169 -8.00 -9.51 -0.67
N PRO A 170 -8.16 -10.84 -0.55
CA PRO A 170 -7.71 -11.57 0.63
C PRO A 170 -6.18 -11.39 0.84
N PRO A 171 -5.71 -11.26 2.09
CA PRO A 171 -4.30 -11.03 2.39
C PRO A 171 -3.34 -12.12 1.88
N ALA A 172 -3.83 -13.35 1.69
CA ALA A 172 -3.08 -14.48 1.13
C ALA A 172 -3.26 -14.62 -0.40
N GLY A 173 -3.67 -13.56 -1.09
CA GLY A 173 -3.87 -13.54 -2.54
C GLY A 173 -3.03 -12.49 -3.23
N GLY A 174 -3.16 -12.40 -4.56
CA GLY A 174 -2.63 -11.27 -5.31
C GLY A 174 -3.39 -9.98 -4.97
N HIS A 175 -2.74 -8.84 -5.13
CA HIS A 175 -3.37 -7.54 -4.86
C HIS A 175 -4.26 -7.04 -6.01
N ALA A 176 -4.12 -7.64 -7.20
CA ALA A 176 -4.90 -7.30 -8.38
C ALA A 176 -5.83 -8.46 -8.77
N PHE A 177 -6.92 -8.12 -9.46
CA PHE A 177 -7.89 -9.08 -9.99
C PHE A 177 -8.25 -8.73 -11.43
N ASP A 178 -8.68 -9.74 -12.18
CA ASP A 178 -9.14 -9.54 -13.55
C ASP A 178 -10.43 -8.73 -13.56
N LEU A 179 -10.44 -7.66 -14.37
CA LEU A 179 -11.57 -6.74 -14.44
C LEU A 179 -12.44 -7.09 -15.65
N PRO A 180 -13.62 -7.71 -15.43
CA PRO A 180 -14.53 -8.04 -16.52
C PRO A 180 -15.13 -6.77 -17.17
N PRO A 181 -15.68 -6.88 -18.40
CA PRO A 181 -16.41 -5.78 -19.02
C PRO A 181 -17.62 -5.37 -18.18
N GLY A 182 -17.97 -4.09 -18.22
CA GLY A 182 -19.09 -3.51 -17.50
C GLY A 182 -18.83 -3.34 -16.02
N ARG A 183 -19.91 -3.32 -15.23
CA ARG A 183 -19.84 -3.08 -13.78
C ARG A 183 -19.37 -4.30 -13.02
N SER A 184 -18.43 -4.09 -12.11
CA SER A 184 -17.98 -5.13 -11.17
C SER A 184 -17.73 -4.56 -9.78
N VAL A 185 -17.79 -5.44 -8.78
CA VAL A 185 -17.59 -5.10 -7.37
C VAL A 185 -16.68 -6.16 -6.76
N LYS A 186 -15.68 -5.71 -6.03
CA LYS A 186 -14.78 -6.57 -5.26
C LYS A 186 -14.72 -6.10 -3.83
N SER A 187 -14.76 -7.03 -2.87
CA SER A 187 -14.68 -6.68 -1.46
C SER A 187 -13.97 -7.74 -0.63
N TRP A 188 -13.41 -7.28 0.48
CA TRP A 188 -12.85 -8.14 1.53
C TRP A 188 -13.26 -7.62 2.91
N GLU A 189 -13.39 -8.55 3.87
CA GLU A 189 -13.77 -8.27 5.24
C GLU A 189 -12.68 -8.68 6.21
N GLY A 190 -12.51 -7.88 7.26
CA GLY A 190 -11.57 -8.19 8.34
C GLY A 190 -11.99 -7.57 9.66
N ARG A 191 -11.31 -8.02 10.72
CA ARG A 191 -11.43 -7.46 12.07
C ARG A 191 -10.10 -6.84 12.48
N PRO A 192 -10.12 -5.65 13.10
CA PRO A 192 -8.89 -5.07 13.63
C PRO A 192 -8.39 -5.92 14.81
N ALA A 193 -7.09 -6.14 14.87
CA ALA A 193 -6.47 -6.94 15.93
C ALA A 193 -6.54 -6.26 17.31
N VAL A 194 -6.60 -4.93 17.32
CA VAL A 194 -6.73 -4.10 18.53
C VAL A 194 -7.69 -2.95 18.29
N ALA A 195 -8.25 -2.40 19.36
CA ALA A 195 -9.06 -1.21 19.29
C ALA A 195 -8.20 0.00 18.88
N ALA A 196 -8.72 0.80 17.95
CA ALA A 196 -8.02 1.97 17.43
C ALA A 196 -9.01 3.07 17.01
N ARG A 197 -8.50 4.25 16.66
CA ARG A 197 -9.25 5.34 16.04
C ARG A 197 -8.65 5.66 14.68
N LEU A 198 -9.44 5.51 13.62
CA LEU A 198 -9.06 5.93 12.27
C LEU A 198 -9.03 7.46 12.22
N LEU A 199 -7.85 8.04 11.98
CA LEU A 199 -7.63 9.49 11.94
C LEU A 199 -7.62 10.06 10.53
N ALA A 200 -7.18 9.26 9.55
CA ALA A 200 -7.26 9.61 8.14
C ALA A 200 -7.37 8.34 7.28
N ALA A 201 -8.02 8.49 6.14
CA ALA A 201 -8.10 7.47 5.09
C ALA A 201 -7.85 8.10 3.73
N GLY A 202 -6.95 7.49 2.97
CA GLY A 202 -6.72 7.67 1.55
C GLY A 202 -6.92 6.35 0.85
N SER A 203 -6.70 6.32 -0.45
CA SER A 203 -6.96 5.10 -1.22
C SER A 203 -6.20 5.05 -2.53
N HIS A 204 -6.16 3.85 -3.09
CA HIS A 204 -5.67 3.55 -4.43
C HIS A 204 -6.72 2.75 -5.19
N LEU A 205 -6.95 3.12 -6.43
CA LEU A 205 -7.77 2.38 -7.41
C LEU A 205 -7.05 2.38 -8.75
N HIS A 206 -7.13 1.26 -9.48
CA HIS A 206 -6.70 1.20 -10.87
C HIS A 206 -7.69 1.92 -11.80
N GLN A 207 -7.30 2.06 -13.06
CA GLN A 207 -8.14 2.63 -14.12
C GLN A 207 -9.53 1.99 -14.15
N TYR A 208 -10.55 2.79 -14.46
CA TYR A 208 -11.98 2.42 -14.46
C TYR A 208 -12.58 2.14 -13.06
N GLY A 209 -11.82 2.36 -11.97
CA GLY A 209 -12.40 2.38 -10.64
C GLY A 209 -13.35 3.56 -10.48
N THR A 210 -14.53 3.34 -9.91
CA THR A 210 -15.57 4.37 -9.72
C THR A 210 -15.77 4.76 -8.27
N GLY A 211 -15.36 3.90 -7.34
CA GLY A 211 -15.49 4.18 -5.91
C GLY A 211 -14.81 3.13 -5.02
N LEU A 212 -14.47 3.58 -3.83
CA LEU A 212 -13.99 2.73 -2.74
C LEU A 212 -14.70 3.13 -1.45
N ARG A 213 -15.21 2.17 -0.67
CA ARG A 213 -15.88 2.45 0.60
C ARG A 213 -15.50 1.48 1.70
N LEU A 214 -15.45 1.99 2.93
CA LEU A 214 -15.26 1.22 4.16
C LEU A 214 -16.53 1.25 4.98
N GLU A 215 -17.03 0.08 5.35
CA GLU A 215 -18.26 -0.12 6.11
C GLU A 215 -17.97 -0.93 7.39
N ASP A 216 -18.60 -0.57 8.47
CA ASP A 216 -18.74 -1.43 9.65
C ASP A 216 -19.96 -2.35 9.43
N VAL A 217 -19.68 -3.59 9.04
CA VAL A 217 -20.71 -4.60 8.71
C VAL A 217 -21.52 -4.98 9.95
N SER A 218 -20.87 -4.98 11.12
CA SER A 218 -21.53 -5.33 12.39
C SER A 218 -22.63 -4.34 12.80
N THR A 219 -22.49 -3.08 12.38
CA THR A 219 -23.48 -2.02 12.68
C THR A 219 -24.21 -1.49 11.46
N GLY A 220 -23.83 -1.91 10.25
CA GLY A 220 -24.37 -1.40 8.99
C GLY A 220 -23.94 0.05 8.68
N LYS A 221 -22.92 0.58 9.36
CA LYS A 221 -22.51 1.98 9.25
C LYS A 221 -21.47 2.18 8.16
N LEU A 222 -21.74 3.08 7.22
CA LEU A 222 -20.73 3.61 6.31
C LEU A 222 -19.76 4.50 7.11
N ILE A 223 -18.47 4.13 7.11
CA ILE A 223 -17.41 4.87 7.78
C ILE A 223 -16.79 5.90 6.84
N TRP A 224 -16.51 5.48 5.62
CA TRP A 224 -15.81 6.29 4.64
C TRP A 224 -16.11 5.86 3.21
N GLU A 225 -16.15 6.81 2.32
CA GLU A 225 -16.27 6.60 0.88
C GLU A 225 -15.37 7.60 0.15
N ALA A 226 -14.75 7.16 -0.95
CA ALA A 226 -13.98 7.99 -1.85
C ALA A 226 -14.28 7.66 -3.30
N ARG A 227 -14.31 8.69 -4.14
CA ARG A 227 -14.41 8.58 -5.60
C ARG A 227 -13.15 9.13 -6.24
N PRO A 228 -12.58 8.45 -7.23
CA PRO A 228 -11.39 8.91 -7.92
C PRO A 228 -11.64 10.20 -8.69
N LYS A 229 -10.60 11.01 -8.84
CA LYS A 229 -10.54 12.03 -9.89
C LYS A 229 -9.99 11.36 -11.13
N VAL A 230 -10.71 11.44 -12.22
CA VAL A 230 -10.33 10.85 -13.50
C VAL A 230 -10.11 11.94 -14.54
N ASN A 231 -9.21 11.68 -15.49
CA ASN A 231 -9.04 12.51 -16.68
C ASN A 231 -10.00 12.08 -17.80
N ASP A 232 -9.93 12.77 -18.95
CA ASP A 232 -10.79 12.50 -20.12
C ASP A 232 -10.58 11.09 -20.72
N LYS A 233 -9.50 10.40 -20.36
CA LYS A 233 -9.20 9.03 -20.79
C LYS A 233 -9.68 7.98 -19.76
N GLY A 234 -10.32 8.41 -18.66
CA GLY A 234 -10.73 7.51 -17.58
C GLY A 234 -9.59 7.03 -16.70
N GLU A 235 -8.39 7.63 -16.81
CA GLU A 235 -7.26 7.31 -15.94
C GLU A 235 -7.45 7.98 -14.58
N VAL A 236 -7.18 7.26 -13.49
CA VAL A 236 -7.22 7.81 -12.14
C VAL A 236 -6.00 8.72 -11.94
N VAL A 237 -6.27 10.01 -11.74
CA VAL A 237 -5.24 11.05 -11.55
C VAL A 237 -5.16 11.57 -10.11
N GLY A 238 -5.97 11.01 -9.22
CA GLY A 238 -5.92 11.32 -7.80
C GLY A 238 -7.06 10.69 -7.02
N MET A 239 -6.77 10.40 -5.75
CA MET A 239 -7.74 9.93 -4.76
C MET A 239 -7.82 10.92 -3.61
N PRO A 240 -9.03 11.25 -3.11
CA PRO A 240 -9.18 12.16 -1.99
C PRO A 240 -8.72 11.52 -0.69
N ILE A 241 -8.03 12.30 0.16
CA ILE A 241 -7.73 11.91 1.54
C ILE A 241 -8.77 12.58 2.43
N ARG A 242 -9.35 11.81 3.35
CA ARG A 242 -10.27 12.30 4.38
C ARG A 242 -9.61 12.23 5.76
N TYR A 243 -9.63 13.34 6.47
CA TYR A 243 -9.22 13.42 7.86
C TYR A 243 -10.46 13.37 8.77
N PHE A 244 -10.36 12.63 9.86
CA PHE A 244 -11.40 12.46 10.89
C PHE A 244 -11.04 13.16 12.20
N LEU A 245 -10.10 14.11 12.14
CA LEU A 245 -9.65 14.89 13.29
C LEU A 245 -10.78 15.80 13.80
N PRO A 246 -10.80 16.10 15.14
CA PRO A 246 -9.82 15.69 16.16
C PRO A 246 -10.10 14.31 16.80
N PHE A 247 -11.29 13.72 16.63
CA PHE A 247 -11.71 12.58 17.45
C PHE A 247 -11.46 11.21 16.79
N GLY A 248 -11.35 11.16 15.49
CA GLY A 248 -11.24 9.90 14.74
C GLY A 248 -12.52 9.05 14.75
N VAL A 249 -12.55 8.01 13.92
CA VAL A 249 -13.62 7.00 13.93
C VAL A 249 -13.13 5.78 14.69
N ARG A 250 -13.93 5.33 15.67
CA ARG A 250 -13.59 4.16 16.49
C ARG A 250 -13.67 2.89 15.65
N LEU A 251 -12.60 2.08 15.70
CA LEU A 251 -12.53 0.72 15.18
C LEU A 251 -12.46 -0.24 16.37
N SER A 252 -13.35 -1.26 16.40
CA SER A 252 -13.43 -2.24 17.48
C SER A 252 -13.02 -3.62 16.98
N PRO A 253 -12.21 -4.39 17.72
CA PRO A 253 -11.88 -5.77 17.37
C PRO A 253 -13.09 -6.71 17.37
N ASP A 254 -14.19 -6.31 18.01
CA ASP A 254 -15.45 -7.07 18.05
C ASP A 254 -16.30 -6.88 16.78
N HIS A 255 -15.94 -5.89 15.93
CA HIS A 255 -16.67 -5.57 14.71
C HIS A 255 -15.93 -6.10 13.47
N THR A 256 -16.71 -6.43 12.46
CA THR A 256 -16.23 -6.76 11.11
C THR A 256 -16.36 -5.53 10.21
N TYR A 257 -15.29 -5.23 9.48
CA TYR A 257 -15.24 -4.12 8.52
C TYR A 257 -15.05 -4.66 7.13
N ARG A 258 -15.75 -4.05 6.17
CA ARG A 258 -15.67 -4.41 4.74
C ARG A 258 -15.10 -3.24 3.95
N LEU A 259 -14.06 -3.49 3.17
CA LEU A 259 -13.62 -2.60 2.11
C LEU A 259 -14.19 -3.09 0.78
N THR A 260 -14.81 -2.19 0.01
CA THR A 260 -15.44 -2.52 -1.28
C THR A 260 -14.95 -1.55 -2.34
N ALA A 261 -14.44 -2.07 -3.48
CA ALA A 261 -14.14 -1.32 -4.70
C ALA A 261 -15.21 -1.57 -5.76
N GLU A 262 -15.58 -0.51 -6.45
CA GLU A 262 -16.52 -0.53 -7.58
C GLU A 262 -15.78 -0.10 -8.85
N TYR A 263 -16.11 -0.77 -9.96
CA TYR A 263 -15.50 -0.58 -11.26
C TYR A 263 -16.54 -0.53 -12.37
N GLU A 264 -16.23 0.21 -13.44
CA GLU A 264 -16.98 0.23 -14.69
C GLU A 264 -15.99 0.13 -15.86
N ASN A 265 -15.81 -1.07 -16.41
CA ASN A 265 -14.90 -1.32 -17.53
C ASN A 265 -15.62 -1.14 -18.88
N PRO A 266 -15.39 -0.04 -19.61
CA PRO A 266 -16.09 0.26 -20.86
C PRO A 266 -15.49 -0.44 -22.07
N THR A 267 -14.37 -1.18 -21.94
CA THR A 267 -13.58 -1.67 -23.08
C THR A 267 -14.22 -2.85 -23.81
N GLY A 268 -15.25 -3.48 -23.25
CA GLY A 268 -15.86 -4.69 -23.80
C GLY A 268 -14.99 -5.94 -23.70
N LYS A 269 -13.81 -5.87 -23.02
CA LYS A 269 -12.85 -6.97 -22.85
C LYS A 269 -12.50 -7.14 -21.39
N VAL A 270 -12.12 -8.36 -21.00
CA VAL A 270 -11.49 -8.60 -19.69
C VAL A 270 -10.12 -7.94 -19.69
N LEU A 271 -9.82 -7.20 -18.64
CA LEU A 271 -8.49 -6.60 -18.42
C LEU A 271 -7.78 -7.44 -17.34
N PRO A 272 -6.80 -8.28 -17.71
CA PRO A 272 -6.07 -9.11 -16.77
C PRO A 272 -5.34 -8.25 -15.73
N GLY A 273 -5.55 -8.51 -14.43
CA GLY A 273 -4.98 -7.71 -13.35
C GLY A 273 -5.43 -6.23 -13.36
N GLY A 274 -6.50 -5.90 -14.10
CA GLY A 274 -6.94 -4.51 -14.28
C GLY A 274 -7.62 -3.88 -13.08
N GLY A 275 -8.06 -4.67 -12.10
CA GLY A 275 -8.70 -4.20 -10.89
C GLY A 275 -7.78 -4.27 -9.67
N MET A 276 -7.76 -3.23 -8.85
CA MET A 276 -7.10 -3.16 -7.54
C MET A 276 -7.80 -2.11 -6.69
N GLY A 277 -8.01 -2.39 -5.42
CA GLY A 277 -8.61 -1.43 -4.50
C GLY A 277 -8.00 -1.54 -3.11
N ALA A 278 -7.36 -0.47 -2.65
CA ALA A 278 -6.73 -0.45 -1.35
C ALA A 278 -7.04 0.85 -0.58
N LEU A 279 -7.24 0.72 0.71
CA LEU A 279 -7.27 1.83 1.67
C LEU A 279 -5.91 1.90 2.35
N GLY A 280 -5.29 3.07 2.31
CA GLY A 280 -4.18 3.45 3.16
C GLY A 280 -4.63 4.52 4.14
N GLY A 281 -4.23 4.41 5.40
CA GLY A 281 -4.64 5.38 6.40
C GLY A 281 -3.72 5.41 7.61
N ILE A 282 -4.14 6.16 8.61
CA ILE A 282 -3.48 6.23 9.91
C ILE A 282 -4.48 6.01 11.03
N VAL A 283 -4.07 5.25 12.01
CA VAL A 283 -4.86 5.00 13.22
C VAL A 283 -4.09 5.39 14.47
N LEU A 284 -4.83 5.77 15.50
CA LEU A 284 -4.33 5.92 16.85
C LEU A 284 -4.79 4.69 17.65
N PRO A 285 -3.87 3.82 18.09
CA PRO A 285 -4.21 2.71 18.97
C PRO A 285 -4.89 3.19 20.26
N ALA A 286 -5.80 2.41 20.81
CA ALA A 286 -6.42 2.75 22.09
C ALA A 286 -5.35 2.77 23.20
N SER A 287 -5.55 3.62 24.20
CA SER A 287 -4.62 3.71 25.33
C SER A 287 -4.48 2.35 26.03
N GLY A 288 -3.24 1.92 26.27
CA GLY A 288 -2.93 0.63 26.89
C GLY A 288 -3.01 -0.58 25.94
N SER A 289 -3.36 -0.39 24.67
CA SER A 289 -3.29 -1.47 23.67
C SER A 289 -1.85 -1.61 23.17
N GLU A 290 -1.31 -2.83 23.22
CA GLU A 290 -0.09 -3.16 22.50
C GLU A 290 -0.38 -3.48 21.05
N TRP A 291 0.41 -2.91 20.13
CA TRP A 291 0.32 -3.25 18.73
C TRP A 291 0.80 -4.70 18.53
N PRO A 292 0.00 -5.57 17.91
CA PRO A 292 0.33 -6.97 17.82
C PRO A 292 1.57 -7.21 16.94
N GLY A 293 2.45 -8.08 17.40
CA GLY A 293 3.61 -8.54 16.64
C GLY A 293 3.24 -9.49 15.50
N VAL A 294 4.18 -9.73 14.59
CA VAL A 294 4.03 -10.73 13.53
C VAL A 294 4.11 -12.15 14.09
N VAL A 295 3.31 -13.04 13.53
CA VAL A 295 3.43 -14.49 13.75
C VAL A 295 4.14 -15.08 12.53
N ARG A 296 5.46 -15.28 12.62
CA ARG A 296 6.29 -15.70 11.46
C ARG A 296 5.92 -17.07 10.89
N SER A 297 5.27 -17.93 11.68
CA SER A 297 4.75 -19.24 11.24
C SER A 297 3.38 -19.14 10.54
N ASP A 298 2.70 -18.00 10.61
CA ASP A 298 1.41 -17.78 9.96
C ASP A 298 1.54 -17.87 8.44
N SER A 299 0.60 -18.54 7.80
CA SER A 299 0.62 -18.76 6.34
C SER A 299 0.45 -17.46 5.55
N VAL A 300 -0.35 -16.53 6.07
CA VAL A 300 -0.57 -15.21 5.45
C VAL A 300 0.70 -14.38 5.50
N TYR A 301 1.38 -14.35 6.67
CA TYR A 301 2.67 -13.68 6.81
C TYR A 301 3.72 -14.24 5.84
N ARG A 302 3.88 -15.57 5.80
CA ARG A 302 4.85 -16.21 4.91
C ARG A 302 4.55 -15.96 3.44
N HIS A 303 3.27 -15.98 3.07
CA HIS A 303 2.86 -15.64 1.72
C HIS A 303 3.21 -14.19 1.37
N ASP A 304 2.88 -13.24 2.26
CA ASP A 304 3.20 -11.82 2.07
C ASP A 304 4.72 -11.58 1.91
N VAL A 305 5.54 -12.22 2.75
CA VAL A 305 7.00 -12.20 2.60
C VAL A 305 7.41 -12.73 1.22
N TRP A 306 6.86 -13.86 0.80
CA TRP A 306 7.21 -14.48 -0.49
C TRP A 306 6.82 -13.59 -1.68
N VAL A 307 5.61 -13.04 -1.70
CA VAL A 307 5.15 -12.11 -2.77
C VAL A 307 5.96 -10.82 -2.80
N THR A 308 6.40 -10.35 -1.62
CA THR A 308 7.11 -9.08 -1.49
C THR A 308 8.61 -9.20 -1.82
N THR A 309 9.24 -10.35 -1.49
CA THR A 309 10.69 -10.53 -1.58
C THR A 309 11.12 -11.66 -2.49
N GLY A 310 10.18 -12.50 -2.97
CA GLY A 310 10.47 -13.67 -3.79
C GLY A 310 10.93 -13.33 -5.20
N PRO A 311 11.64 -14.25 -5.87
CA PRO A 311 11.97 -14.11 -7.29
C PRO A 311 10.66 -14.13 -8.10
N GLY A 312 10.35 -13.06 -8.79
CA GLY A 312 9.11 -12.91 -9.57
C GLY A 312 7.94 -12.31 -8.77
N SER A 313 8.24 -11.48 -7.78
CA SER A 313 7.26 -10.69 -7.02
C SER A 313 6.52 -9.68 -7.91
N SER A 314 5.91 -10.15 -9.01
CA SER A 314 4.98 -9.34 -9.79
C SER A 314 3.66 -9.26 -9.04
N HIS A 315 3.26 -8.07 -8.61
CA HIS A 315 1.95 -7.82 -8.00
C HIS A 315 0.78 -8.07 -8.97
N HIS A 316 1.07 -8.28 -10.24
CA HIS A 316 0.14 -8.83 -11.20
C HIS A 316 0.33 -10.35 -11.15
N GLY A 317 -0.44 -11.02 -10.31
CA GLY A 317 -0.50 -12.48 -10.28
C GLY A 317 -0.77 -12.98 -11.68
N ALA A 318 0.24 -13.58 -12.30
CA ALA A 318 -0.01 -14.47 -13.41
C ALA A 318 -1.00 -15.50 -12.87
N SER A 319 -2.23 -15.49 -13.40
CA SER A 319 -3.17 -16.57 -13.23
C SER A 319 -2.43 -17.83 -13.65
N GLN A 320 -2.02 -18.63 -12.66
CA GLN A 320 -1.57 -20.00 -12.94
C GLN A 320 -2.80 -20.76 -13.44
N HIS A 321 -3.05 -20.67 -14.72
CA HIS A 321 -3.76 -21.71 -15.41
C HIS A 321 -2.86 -22.95 -15.33
N GLY A 322 -3.09 -23.76 -14.32
CA GLY A 322 -2.60 -25.12 -14.26
C GLY A 322 -3.13 -25.86 -15.46
N SER A 323 -2.35 -25.91 -16.52
CA SER A 323 -2.50 -26.88 -17.58
C SER A 323 -2.19 -28.27 -16.99
N SER A 324 -3.23 -28.91 -16.46
CA SER A 324 -3.21 -30.36 -16.23
C SER A 324 -3.15 -31.03 -17.59
N HIS A 325 -1.95 -31.28 -18.09
CA HIS A 325 -1.71 -32.24 -19.13
C HIS A 325 -2.04 -33.62 -18.55
N HIS A 326 -3.27 -34.09 -18.76
CA HIS A 326 -3.55 -35.49 -18.79
C HIS A 326 -2.93 -36.06 -20.10
N GLY A 327 -1.72 -36.56 -19.96
CA GLY A 327 -1.14 -37.44 -20.94
C GLY A 327 -1.88 -38.79 -20.91
N GLY A 328 -2.87 -38.95 -21.79
CA GLY A 328 -3.41 -40.25 -22.12
C GLY A 328 -2.42 -40.95 -23.05
N SER A 329 -1.68 -41.90 -22.51
CA SER A 329 -0.96 -42.90 -23.31
C SER A 329 -1.97 -43.92 -23.89
N GLU A 330 -2.27 -43.77 -25.15
CA GLU A 330 -2.88 -44.88 -25.94
C GLU A 330 -1.79 -45.90 -26.23
N GLU A 331 -1.81 -47.02 -25.51
CA GLU A 331 -1.11 -48.22 -25.85
C GLU A 331 -1.96 -49.03 -26.85
N SER A 332 -1.58 -49.00 -28.12
CA SER A 332 -2.09 -49.90 -29.17
C SER A 332 -1.44 -51.24 -29.02
N GLY A 333 -2.11 -52.17 -28.36
CA GLY A 333 -1.76 -53.59 -28.36
C GLY A 333 -2.48 -54.36 -29.47
N HIS A 334 -1.77 -54.61 -30.56
CA HIS A 334 -2.13 -55.64 -31.53
C HIS A 334 -1.88 -57.01 -30.89
N HIS A 335 -2.94 -57.84 -30.73
CA HIS A 335 -2.85 -59.24 -30.61
C HIS A 335 -3.67 -59.89 -31.75
N GLN A 336 -2.92 -60.41 -32.72
CA GLN A 336 -3.38 -61.52 -33.61
C GLN A 336 -3.51 -62.80 -32.78
N VAL A 337 -4.62 -63.48 -32.91
CA VAL A 337 -4.77 -64.86 -32.57
C VAL A 337 -5.36 -65.58 -33.81
N GLU A 338 -4.47 -66.35 -34.43
CA GLU A 338 -4.83 -67.34 -35.41
C GLU A 338 -5.68 -68.46 -34.81
N GLY A 339 -6.52 -69.04 -35.68
CA GLY A 339 -7.45 -70.07 -35.41
C GLY A 339 -6.88 -71.45 -35.11
N ASP A 340 -7.64 -72.33 -34.70
CA ASP A 340 -7.91 -73.60 -35.40
C ASP A 340 -8.96 -74.46 -34.66
N GLY A 341 -9.90 -74.92 -35.34
CA GLY A 341 -10.30 -76.29 -35.60
C GLY A 341 -10.97 -77.06 -34.41
N ARG A 342 -12.19 -77.13 -34.40
CA ARG A 342 -13.09 -78.30 -34.52
C ARG A 342 -14.45 -78.04 -33.91
#